data_007688aa3b3801df9a53bc1823bcc84e
#
_entry.id   007688aa3b3801df9a53bc1823bcc84e
#
_cell.length_a   1.000
_cell.length_b   1.000
_cell.length_c   1.000
_cell.angle_alpha   90.00
_cell.angle_beta   90.00
_cell.angle_gamma   90.00
#
_symmetry.space_group_name_H-M   'P 1'
#
loop_
_entity.id
_entity.type
_entity.pdbx_description
1 polymer ?
#
loop_
_entity_poly.entity_id
_entity_poly.type
_entity_poly.pdbx_seq_one_letter_code
_entity_poly.pdbx_strand_id
1 'polypeptide(L)'
;AAAISSGITVRSGGQDIVRLAPERATFADFLRSRITEIHPSAMLYSREDLLGVDGQPARIGLVDEELPAAYGEDYDLLLRATRHGDVLSVPEPLILVLWDRPSFFSGKWQSMVDGLSYILRKFPEFEQDPKGLARIAGQIAYAQASLGNNKEARAYARSALRRDPKQLRAWAAYVVSTGIIKPATLLDLVQKTGRGL
;
A
#
# COMPACT_ATOMS: atom_id res chain seq x y z
N ALA A 1 -3.40 -15.05 16.24
CA ALA A 1 -2.95 -13.96 15.37
C ALA A 1 -2.25 -14.54 14.15
N ALA A 2 -2.38 -13.92 12.98
CA ALA A 2 -1.61 -14.28 11.80
C ALA A 2 -0.20 -13.65 11.82
N ALA A 3 -0.08 -12.51 12.49
CA ALA A 3 1.17 -11.83 12.72
C ALA A 3 1.09 -10.91 13.95
N ILE A 4 2.23 -10.53 14.46
CA ILE A 4 2.36 -9.53 15.54
C ILE A 4 3.10 -8.34 14.96
N SER A 5 2.72 -7.13 15.40
CA SER A 5 3.36 -5.88 14.99
C SER A 5 3.55 -4.93 16.17
N SER A 6 4.16 -3.79 15.91
CA SER A 6 4.24 -2.65 16.83
C SER A 6 3.93 -1.36 16.07
N GLY A 7 3.77 -0.26 16.78
CA GLY A 7 3.85 1.07 16.21
C GLY A 7 5.26 1.40 15.72
N ILE A 8 5.40 2.53 15.05
CA ILE A 8 6.67 3.05 14.54
C ILE A 8 6.90 4.50 14.98
N THR A 9 8.16 4.89 15.07
CA THR A 9 8.56 6.30 15.07
C THR A 9 9.10 6.63 13.69
N VAL A 10 8.55 7.64 13.06
CA VAL A 10 9.04 8.15 11.76
C VAL A 10 9.92 9.35 12.01
N ARG A 11 11.16 9.30 11.54
CA ARG A 11 12.07 10.45 11.53
C ARG A 11 12.10 11.11 10.17
N SER A 12 11.74 12.40 10.13
CA SER A 12 11.74 13.19 8.91
C SER A 12 12.04 14.66 9.23
N GLY A 13 12.97 15.29 8.50
CA GLY A 13 13.39 16.67 8.71
C GLY A 13 13.93 16.93 10.13
N GLY A 14 14.55 15.93 10.75
CA GLY A 14 15.07 16.01 12.12
C GLY A 14 13.99 15.92 13.22
N GLN A 15 12.74 15.64 12.87
CA GLN A 15 11.63 15.48 13.81
C GLN A 15 11.21 14.02 13.90
N ASP A 16 10.86 13.58 15.09
CA ASP A 16 10.33 12.25 15.37
C ASP A 16 8.80 12.31 15.53
N ILE A 17 8.10 11.56 14.70
CA ILE A 17 6.64 11.46 14.72
C ILE A 17 6.26 10.03 15.09
N VAL A 18 5.62 9.85 16.25
CA VAL A 18 5.11 8.56 16.70
C VAL A 18 3.83 8.23 15.93
N ARG A 19 3.76 7.01 15.39
CA ARG A 19 2.58 6.44 14.74
C ARG A 19 2.27 5.10 15.39
N LEU A 20 1.22 5.06 16.18
CA LEU A 20 0.78 3.83 16.83
C LEU A 20 -0.06 3.00 15.87
N ALA A 21 0.27 1.72 15.79
CA ALA A 21 -0.54 0.76 15.05
C ALA A 21 -1.87 0.50 15.81
N PRO A 22 -2.98 0.19 15.12
CA PRO A 22 -4.18 -0.27 15.79
C PRO A 22 -3.88 -1.59 16.52
N GLU A 23 -4.46 -1.80 17.70
CA GLU A 23 -4.24 -3.02 18.50
C GLU A 23 -4.61 -4.29 17.74
N ARG A 24 -5.57 -4.19 16.82
CA ARG A 24 -6.03 -5.27 15.96
C ARG A 24 -6.34 -4.74 14.57
N ALA A 25 -5.87 -5.44 13.54
CA ALA A 25 -6.20 -5.17 12.14
C ALA A 25 -6.60 -6.46 11.43
N THR A 26 -7.74 -6.42 10.76
CA THR A 26 -8.35 -7.55 10.05
C THR A 26 -8.00 -7.52 8.56
N PHE A 27 -8.29 -8.59 7.84
CA PHE A 27 -8.20 -8.63 6.38
C PHE A 27 -9.00 -7.50 5.71
N ALA A 28 -10.22 -7.23 6.18
CA ALA A 28 -11.06 -6.15 5.65
C ALA A 28 -10.44 -4.75 5.87
N ASP A 29 -9.78 -4.53 7.00
CA ASP A 29 -9.08 -3.28 7.27
C ASP A 29 -7.92 -3.08 6.27
N PHE A 30 -7.18 -4.15 5.96
CA PHE A 30 -6.11 -4.10 4.97
C PHE A 30 -6.60 -3.97 3.53
N LEU A 31 -7.75 -4.50 3.18
CA LEU A 31 -8.38 -4.20 1.88
C LEU A 31 -8.67 -2.70 1.76
N ARG A 32 -9.23 -2.09 2.81
CA ARG A 32 -9.62 -0.68 2.84
C ARG A 32 -8.46 0.28 2.91
N SER A 33 -7.43 -0.03 3.68
CA SER A 33 -6.25 0.79 3.91
C SER A 33 -4.99 -0.06 4.02
N ARG A 34 -3.85 0.49 3.61
CA ARG A 34 -2.57 -0.21 3.82
C ARG A 34 -2.13 -0.20 5.29
N ILE A 35 -2.70 0.64 6.12
CA ILE A 35 -2.34 0.84 7.54
C ILE A 35 -0.82 0.97 7.69
N THR A 36 -0.28 2.10 7.28
CA THR A 36 1.18 2.34 7.19
C THR A 36 1.90 2.33 8.55
N GLU A 37 1.15 2.39 9.63
CA GLU A 37 1.58 2.24 11.01
C GLU A 37 2.03 0.81 11.31
N ILE A 38 1.45 -0.18 10.62
CA ILE A 38 1.91 -1.58 10.61
C ILE A 38 2.99 -1.68 9.52
N HIS A 39 4.23 -1.40 9.93
CA HIS A 39 5.35 -1.33 9.00
C HIS A 39 6.01 -2.72 8.83
N PRO A 40 6.46 -3.11 7.64
CA PRO A 40 7.09 -4.41 7.40
C PRO A 40 8.24 -4.72 8.36
N SER A 41 9.04 -3.72 8.74
CA SER A 41 10.15 -3.88 9.69
C SER A 41 9.70 -4.14 11.13
N ALA A 42 8.42 -3.95 11.46
CA ALA A 42 7.85 -4.21 12.77
C ALA A 42 7.08 -5.53 12.83
N MET A 43 7.02 -6.29 11.73
CA MET A 43 6.21 -7.49 11.63
C MET A 43 6.96 -8.74 12.10
N LEU A 44 6.29 -9.57 12.87
CA LEU A 44 6.71 -10.91 13.27
C LEU A 44 5.68 -11.93 12.77
N TYR A 45 6.16 -12.95 12.07
CA TYR A 45 5.35 -14.07 11.58
C TYR A 45 5.83 -15.37 12.21
N SER A 46 4.93 -16.33 12.38
CA SER A 46 5.33 -17.69 12.73
C SER A 46 6.15 -18.29 11.60
N ARG A 47 7.33 -18.88 11.94
CA ARG A 47 8.13 -19.59 10.96
C ARG A 47 7.38 -20.77 10.35
N GLU A 48 6.56 -21.45 11.13
CA GLU A 48 5.73 -22.57 10.68
C GLU A 48 4.66 -22.13 9.67
N ASP A 49 4.04 -20.97 9.91
CA ASP A 49 3.07 -20.39 8.98
C ASP A 49 3.71 -19.98 7.65
N LEU A 50 4.99 -19.59 7.65
CA LEU A 50 5.72 -19.21 6.44
C LEU A 50 6.29 -20.41 5.68
N LEU A 51 6.76 -21.45 6.36
CA LEU A 51 7.52 -22.54 5.76
C LEU A 51 6.80 -23.89 5.78
N GLY A 52 5.75 -24.03 6.61
CA GLY A 52 5.16 -25.34 6.94
C GLY A 52 5.98 -26.10 7.98
N VAL A 53 5.45 -27.23 8.44
CA VAL A 53 6.07 -28.17 9.36
C VAL A 53 5.74 -29.62 8.97
N ASP A 54 6.72 -30.49 9.07
CA ASP A 54 6.59 -31.98 9.01
C ASP A 54 5.42 -32.51 8.14
N GLY A 55 5.49 -32.24 6.83
CA GLY A 55 4.48 -32.68 5.86
C GLY A 55 3.22 -31.83 5.78
N GLN A 56 3.11 -30.76 6.60
CA GLN A 56 2.03 -29.78 6.50
C GLN A 56 2.48 -28.59 5.64
N PRO A 57 1.67 -28.16 4.64
CA PRO A 57 2.02 -27.01 3.83
C PRO A 57 1.99 -25.72 4.67
N ALA A 58 2.77 -24.75 4.24
CA ALA A 58 2.74 -23.39 4.81
C ALA A 58 1.34 -22.78 4.70
N ARG A 59 0.84 -22.17 5.77
CA ARG A 59 -0.46 -21.47 5.76
C ARG A 59 -0.39 -20.14 5.02
N ILE A 60 0.68 -19.40 5.19
CA ILE A 60 0.89 -18.07 4.59
C ILE A 60 1.80 -18.19 3.37
N GLY A 61 2.89 -18.96 3.50
CA GLY A 61 3.95 -19.09 2.50
C GLY A 61 4.93 -17.92 2.53
N LEU A 62 5.99 -18.06 1.75
CA LEU A 62 7.04 -17.04 1.60
C LEU A 62 6.56 -15.86 0.75
N VAL A 63 7.44 -14.84 0.63
CA VAL A 63 7.21 -13.70 -0.27
C VAL A 63 6.99 -14.20 -1.69
N ASP A 64 6.03 -13.60 -2.38
CA ASP A 64 5.68 -13.97 -3.75
C ASP A 64 6.68 -13.38 -4.74
N GLU A 65 7.53 -14.26 -5.30
CA GLU A 65 8.57 -13.88 -6.26
C GLU A 65 8.02 -13.58 -7.66
N GLU A 66 6.76 -13.96 -7.96
CA GLU A 66 6.09 -13.64 -9.21
C GLU A 66 5.51 -12.22 -9.24
N LEU A 67 5.51 -11.53 -8.09
CA LEU A 67 5.00 -10.17 -8.00
C LEU A 67 5.88 -9.20 -8.78
N PRO A 68 5.34 -8.49 -9.80
CA PRO A 68 6.14 -7.68 -10.71
C PRO A 68 6.94 -6.60 -9.99
N ALA A 69 8.26 -6.57 -10.24
CA ALA A 69 9.22 -5.63 -9.69
C ALA A 69 9.21 -5.55 -8.15
N ALA A 70 8.70 -6.58 -7.47
CA ALA A 70 8.51 -6.64 -6.02
C ALA A 70 7.69 -5.46 -5.44
N TYR A 71 6.88 -4.77 -6.26
CA TYR A 71 6.11 -3.62 -5.78
C TYR A 71 4.88 -4.07 -4.99
N GLY A 72 4.93 -3.92 -3.66
CA GLY A 72 3.84 -4.30 -2.75
C GLY A 72 3.96 -5.73 -2.22
N GLU A 73 5.14 -6.32 -2.22
CA GLU A 73 5.43 -7.65 -1.70
C GLU A 73 5.04 -7.80 -0.22
N ASP A 74 5.32 -6.76 0.56
CA ASP A 74 4.93 -6.65 1.96
C ASP A 74 3.41 -6.62 2.14
N TYR A 75 2.72 -5.93 1.24
CA TYR A 75 1.27 -5.85 1.26
C TYR A 75 0.62 -7.17 0.81
N ASP A 76 1.18 -7.84 -0.19
CA ASP A 76 0.76 -9.18 -0.61
C ASP A 76 0.88 -10.18 0.55
N LEU A 77 2.05 -10.22 1.20
CA LEU A 77 2.28 -11.11 2.35
C LEU A 77 1.30 -10.84 3.49
N LEU A 78 1.03 -9.56 3.75
CA LEU A 78 0.09 -9.14 4.78
C LEU A 78 -1.36 -9.56 4.47
N LEU A 79 -1.80 -9.38 3.23
CA LEU A 79 -3.12 -9.81 2.78
C LEU A 79 -3.27 -11.34 2.86
N ARG A 80 -2.25 -12.10 2.46
CA ARG A 80 -2.27 -13.57 2.61
C ARG A 80 -2.33 -13.98 4.07
N ALA A 81 -1.51 -13.38 4.93
CA ALA A 81 -1.49 -13.67 6.35
C ALA A 81 -2.86 -13.40 6.98
N THR A 82 -3.46 -12.25 6.69
CA THR A 82 -4.72 -11.86 7.32
C THR A 82 -5.96 -12.64 6.85
N ARG A 83 -5.85 -13.47 5.82
CA ARG A 83 -6.87 -14.52 5.54
C ARG A 83 -6.90 -15.63 6.59
N HIS A 84 -5.83 -15.79 7.37
CA HIS A 84 -5.68 -16.84 8.39
C HIS A 84 -5.82 -16.33 9.83
N GLY A 85 -6.01 -15.03 10.01
CA GLY A 85 -6.20 -14.41 11.32
C GLY A 85 -5.77 -12.94 11.28
N ASP A 86 -6.00 -12.24 12.37
CA ASP A 86 -5.73 -10.81 12.44
C ASP A 86 -4.26 -10.53 12.77
N VAL A 87 -3.81 -9.32 12.43
CA VAL A 87 -2.58 -8.74 12.98
C VAL A 87 -2.92 -8.12 14.33
N LEU A 88 -2.17 -8.49 15.35
CA LEU A 88 -2.22 -7.86 16.67
C LEU A 88 -0.98 -6.99 16.86
N SER A 89 -1.15 -5.81 17.45
CA SER A 89 -0.05 -4.88 17.65
C SER A 89 0.09 -4.48 19.12
N VAL A 90 1.33 -4.37 19.58
CA VAL A 90 1.62 -3.74 20.87
C VAL A 90 1.53 -2.21 20.74
N PRO A 91 1.06 -1.49 21.77
CA PRO A 91 0.81 -0.05 21.70
C PRO A 91 2.08 0.80 21.88
N GLU A 92 3.26 0.25 21.57
CA GLU A 92 4.53 0.95 21.62
C GLU A 92 5.17 1.08 20.26
N PRO A 93 5.87 2.21 19.96
CA PRO A 93 6.62 2.40 18.73
C PRO A 93 8.02 1.80 18.88
N LEU A 94 8.18 0.54 18.51
CA LEU A 94 9.44 -0.20 18.73
C LEU A 94 10.45 -0.04 17.58
N ILE A 95 10.04 0.52 16.45
CA ILE A 95 10.88 0.66 15.25
C ILE A 95 11.00 2.12 14.86
N LEU A 96 12.24 2.55 14.53
CA LEU A 96 12.54 3.86 13.95
C LEU A 96 12.66 3.74 12.44
N VAL A 97 11.80 4.45 11.71
CA VAL A 97 11.80 4.51 10.25
C VAL A 97 12.35 5.87 9.79
N LEU A 98 13.39 5.87 8.96
CA LEU A 98 14.02 7.07 8.42
C LEU A 98 13.37 7.43 7.08
N TRP A 99 12.61 8.53 7.02
CA TRP A 99 11.93 8.99 5.81
C TRP A 99 12.69 10.07 5.03
N ASP A 100 13.87 10.44 5.48
CA ASP A 100 14.69 11.44 4.78
C ASP A 100 15.40 10.89 3.53
N ARG A 101 15.25 9.63 3.25
CA ARG A 101 15.81 8.96 2.08
C ARG A 101 14.75 8.77 0.99
N PRO A 102 15.08 9.00 -0.28
CA PRO A 102 14.19 8.67 -1.39
C PRO A 102 13.80 7.18 -1.32
N SER A 103 12.52 6.90 -1.51
CA SER A 103 12.05 5.52 -1.62
C SER A 103 12.68 4.84 -2.84
N PHE A 104 13.02 3.55 -2.72
CA PHE A 104 13.48 2.71 -3.83
C PHE A 104 12.52 2.75 -5.02
N PHE A 105 11.23 2.90 -4.76
CA PHE A 105 10.18 2.96 -5.78
C PHE A 105 9.86 4.39 -6.25
N SER A 106 10.58 5.41 -5.78
CA SER A 106 10.37 6.78 -6.22
C SER A 106 10.55 6.89 -7.75
N GLY A 107 9.51 7.35 -8.45
CA GLY A 107 9.52 7.47 -9.91
C GLY A 107 9.35 6.17 -10.70
N LYS A 108 9.28 5.01 -10.06
CA LYS A 108 9.06 3.71 -10.72
C LYS A 108 7.57 3.44 -10.97
N TRP A 109 6.96 4.31 -11.78
CA TRP A 109 5.50 4.29 -11.99
C TRP A 109 5.01 2.99 -12.65
N GLN A 110 5.79 2.42 -13.59
CA GLN A 110 5.41 1.15 -14.21
C GLN A 110 5.39 0.01 -13.19
N SER A 111 6.38 -0.08 -12.32
CA SER A 111 6.41 -1.09 -11.24
C SER A 111 5.18 -0.97 -10.32
N MET A 112 4.75 0.27 -10.04
CA MET A 112 3.54 0.51 -9.26
C MET A 112 2.28 0.01 -9.99
N VAL A 113 2.14 0.29 -11.29
CA VAL A 113 1.01 -0.18 -12.10
C VAL A 113 0.95 -1.70 -12.12
N ASP A 114 2.08 -2.34 -12.42
CA ASP A 114 2.15 -3.79 -12.58
C ASP A 114 1.91 -4.53 -11.27
N GLY A 115 2.56 -4.10 -10.17
CA GLY A 115 2.41 -4.70 -8.86
C GLY A 115 1.00 -4.53 -8.29
N LEU A 116 0.43 -3.32 -8.34
CA LEU A 116 -0.94 -3.10 -7.86
C LEU A 116 -1.99 -3.82 -8.71
N SER A 117 -1.79 -3.91 -10.03
CA SER A 117 -2.67 -4.68 -10.90
C SER A 117 -2.57 -6.18 -10.63
N TYR A 118 -1.38 -6.68 -10.30
CA TYR A 118 -1.18 -8.05 -9.86
C TYR A 118 -1.94 -8.33 -8.56
N ILE A 119 -1.80 -7.46 -7.55
CA ILE A 119 -2.51 -7.58 -6.27
C ILE A 119 -4.04 -7.60 -6.48
N LEU A 120 -4.59 -6.72 -7.31
CA LEU A 120 -6.03 -6.73 -7.60
C LEU A 120 -6.50 -8.03 -8.25
N ARG A 121 -5.71 -8.64 -9.12
CA ARG A 121 -6.05 -9.96 -9.71
C ARG A 121 -5.96 -11.09 -8.70
N LYS A 122 -4.98 -11.04 -7.81
CA LYS A 122 -4.73 -12.08 -6.79
C LYS A 122 -5.74 -12.05 -5.65
N PHE A 123 -6.30 -10.88 -5.34
CA PHE A 123 -7.24 -10.66 -4.25
C PHE A 123 -8.58 -10.11 -4.78
N PRO A 124 -9.45 -10.98 -5.36
CA PRO A 124 -10.75 -10.57 -5.88
C PRO A 124 -11.68 -9.99 -4.79
N GLU A 125 -11.37 -10.21 -3.51
CA GLU A 125 -12.09 -9.66 -2.37
C GLU A 125 -12.12 -8.12 -2.36
N PHE A 126 -11.20 -7.45 -3.07
CA PHE A 126 -11.26 -6.01 -3.27
C PHE A 126 -12.58 -5.54 -3.92
N GLU A 127 -13.22 -6.38 -4.72
CA GLU A 127 -14.53 -6.06 -5.32
C GLU A 127 -15.63 -5.87 -4.25
N GLN A 128 -15.43 -6.42 -3.06
CA GLN A 128 -16.36 -6.29 -1.93
C GLN A 128 -16.06 -5.06 -1.05
N ASP A 129 -14.92 -4.39 -1.23
CA ASP A 129 -14.59 -3.13 -0.56
C ASP A 129 -14.42 -1.99 -1.57
N PRO A 130 -15.50 -1.23 -1.90
CA PRO A 130 -15.44 -0.16 -2.87
C PRO A 130 -14.41 0.93 -2.54
N LYS A 131 -14.17 1.22 -1.25
CA LYS A 131 -13.18 2.21 -0.83
C LYS A 131 -11.75 1.72 -1.05
N GLY A 132 -11.46 0.47 -0.70
CA GLY A 132 -10.17 -0.16 -0.95
C GLY A 132 -9.86 -0.25 -2.44
N LEU A 133 -10.82 -0.70 -3.24
CA LEU A 133 -10.67 -0.75 -4.69
C LEU A 133 -10.47 0.65 -5.30
N ALA A 134 -11.21 1.67 -4.83
CA ALA A 134 -11.04 3.07 -5.26
C ALA A 134 -9.64 3.59 -4.91
N ARG A 135 -9.12 3.24 -3.73
CA ARG A 135 -7.77 3.63 -3.29
C ARG A 135 -6.70 3.08 -4.24
N ILE A 136 -6.75 1.77 -4.55
CA ILE A 136 -5.77 1.15 -5.46
C ILE A 136 -5.96 1.67 -6.88
N ALA A 137 -7.19 1.75 -7.39
CA ALA A 137 -7.46 2.31 -8.71
C ALA A 137 -6.98 3.76 -8.83
N GLY A 138 -7.10 4.57 -7.77
CA GLY A 138 -6.57 5.93 -7.72
C GLY A 138 -5.03 5.97 -7.79
N GLN A 139 -4.34 5.03 -7.15
CA GLN A 139 -2.88 4.91 -7.23
C GLN A 139 -2.44 4.52 -8.65
N ILE A 140 -3.10 3.53 -9.25
CA ILE A 140 -2.82 3.13 -10.64
C ILE A 140 -3.11 4.29 -11.60
N ALA A 141 -4.23 5.02 -11.42
CA ALA A 141 -4.56 6.19 -12.24
C ALA A 141 -3.45 7.23 -12.21
N TYR A 142 -2.93 7.56 -11.02
CA TYR A 142 -1.86 8.53 -10.89
C TYR A 142 -0.54 8.05 -11.50
N ALA A 143 -0.20 6.78 -11.33
CA ALA A 143 0.98 6.19 -11.95
C ALA A 143 0.88 6.19 -13.49
N GLN A 144 -0.28 5.83 -14.05
CA GLN A 144 -0.54 5.90 -15.50
C GLN A 144 -0.44 7.33 -16.04
N ALA A 145 -1.00 8.32 -15.32
CA ALA A 145 -0.86 9.72 -15.70
C ALA A 145 0.61 10.17 -15.68
N SER A 146 1.39 9.69 -14.71
CA SER A 146 2.82 10.00 -14.59
C SER A 146 3.66 9.36 -15.71
N LEU A 147 3.20 8.25 -16.28
CA LEU A 147 3.78 7.62 -17.47
C LEU A 147 3.34 8.28 -18.79
N GLY A 148 2.38 9.20 -18.76
CA GLY A 148 1.80 9.81 -19.97
C GLY A 148 0.68 8.98 -20.61
N ASN A 149 0.27 7.87 -20.01
CA ASN A 149 -0.83 7.01 -20.46
C ASN A 149 -2.18 7.61 -20.07
N ASN A 150 -2.49 8.78 -20.65
CA ASN A 150 -3.62 9.61 -20.23
C ASN A 150 -4.99 8.96 -20.38
N LYS A 151 -5.18 8.08 -21.36
CA LYS A 151 -6.43 7.35 -21.59
C LYS A 151 -6.70 6.38 -20.44
N GLU A 152 -5.71 5.57 -20.11
CA GLU A 152 -5.73 4.60 -19.01
C GLU A 152 -5.88 5.30 -17.66
N ALA A 153 -5.11 6.37 -17.45
CA ALA A 153 -5.20 7.20 -16.25
C ALA A 153 -6.64 7.68 -15.99
N ARG A 154 -7.29 8.23 -17.02
CA ARG A 154 -8.68 8.69 -16.90
C ARG A 154 -9.68 7.55 -16.70
N ALA A 155 -9.42 6.37 -17.27
CA ALA A 155 -10.27 5.20 -17.08
C ALA A 155 -10.24 4.74 -15.61
N TYR A 156 -9.02 4.56 -15.06
CA TYR A 156 -8.84 4.20 -13.65
C TYR A 156 -9.35 5.28 -12.69
N ALA A 157 -9.11 6.56 -12.99
CA ALA A 157 -9.60 7.67 -12.18
C ALA A 157 -11.13 7.70 -12.11
N ARG A 158 -11.82 7.54 -13.25
CA ARG A 158 -13.30 7.43 -13.27
C ARG A 158 -13.80 6.24 -12.46
N SER A 159 -13.12 5.09 -12.58
CA SER A 159 -13.45 3.89 -11.81
C SER A 159 -13.32 4.14 -10.30
N ALA A 160 -12.25 4.80 -9.87
CA ALA A 160 -12.02 5.16 -8.48
C ALA A 160 -13.08 6.15 -7.96
N LEU A 161 -13.35 7.23 -8.71
CA LEU A 161 -14.27 8.29 -8.28
C LEU A 161 -15.74 7.85 -8.26
N ARG A 162 -16.14 6.88 -9.06
CA ARG A 162 -17.49 6.28 -8.98
C ARG A 162 -17.70 5.53 -7.67
N ARG A 163 -16.62 4.95 -7.09
CA ARG A 163 -16.67 4.20 -5.84
C ARG A 163 -16.42 5.07 -4.61
N ASP A 164 -15.50 6.02 -4.74
CA ASP A 164 -15.18 7.00 -3.70
C ASP A 164 -14.85 8.37 -4.31
N PRO A 165 -15.83 9.31 -4.35
CA PRO A 165 -15.62 10.66 -4.88
C PRO A 165 -14.55 11.47 -4.12
N LYS A 166 -14.17 11.05 -2.91
CA LYS A 166 -13.15 11.71 -2.09
C LYS A 166 -11.72 11.24 -2.38
N GLN A 167 -11.54 10.36 -3.38
CA GLN A 167 -10.22 9.79 -3.70
C GLN A 167 -9.31 10.83 -4.37
N LEU A 168 -8.47 11.47 -3.56
CA LEU A 168 -7.60 12.58 -4.01
C LEU A 168 -6.64 12.18 -5.12
N ARG A 169 -6.08 10.94 -5.08
CA ARG A 169 -5.18 10.45 -6.14
C ARG A 169 -5.85 10.36 -7.49
N ALA A 170 -7.13 10.02 -7.52
CA ALA A 170 -7.89 9.96 -8.77
C ALA A 170 -8.12 11.37 -9.35
N TRP A 171 -8.43 12.36 -8.52
CA TRP A 171 -8.48 13.76 -8.95
C TRP A 171 -7.13 14.27 -9.43
N ALA A 172 -6.06 13.95 -8.70
CA ALA A 172 -4.69 14.27 -9.11
C ALA A 172 -4.34 13.67 -10.49
N ALA A 173 -4.72 12.40 -10.72
CA ALA A 173 -4.54 11.75 -12.01
C ALA A 173 -5.28 12.47 -13.16
N TYR A 174 -6.50 12.94 -12.92
CA TYR A 174 -7.23 13.75 -13.91
C TYR A 174 -6.45 15.01 -14.25
N VAL A 175 -6.01 15.77 -13.25
CA VAL A 175 -5.29 17.02 -13.45
C VAL A 175 -3.99 16.78 -14.22
N VAL A 176 -3.19 15.79 -13.83
CA VAL A 176 -1.95 15.42 -14.53
C VAL A 176 -2.25 14.97 -15.96
N SER A 177 -3.31 14.19 -16.19
CA SER A 177 -3.67 13.68 -17.52
C SER A 177 -4.12 14.76 -18.52
N THR A 178 -4.36 15.99 -18.07
CA THR A 178 -4.61 17.14 -18.97
C THR A 178 -3.32 17.69 -19.58
N GLY A 179 -2.16 17.37 -19.01
CA GLY A 179 -0.87 17.92 -19.41
C GLY A 179 -0.58 19.34 -18.87
N ILE A 180 -1.52 19.95 -18.14
CA ILE A 180 -1.37 21.32 -17.60
C ILE A 180 -0.35 21.33 -16.44
N ILE A 181 -0.34 20.29 -15.62
CA ILE A 181 0.53 20.18 -14.44
C ILE A 181 1.39 18.91 -14.56
N LYS A 182 2.71 19.07 -14.37
CA LYS A 182 3.63 17.92 -14.33
C LYS A 182 3.43 17.10 -13.05
N PRO A 183 3.57 15.75 -13.10
CA PRO A 183 3.43 14.89 -11.91
C PRO A 183 4.32 15.33 -10.74
N ALA A 184 5.58 15.65 -10.99
CA ALA A 184 6.53 16.09 -9.97
C ALA A 184 6.07 17.36 -9.24
N THR A 185 5.58 18.35 -9.97
CA THR A 185 5.07 19.61 -9.40
C THR A 185 3.89 19.38 -8.47
N LEU A 186 2.98 18.47 -8.86
CA LEU A 186 1.83 18.14 -8.03
C LEU A 186 2.25 17.37 -6.77
N LEU A 187 3.21 16.45 -6.88
CA LEU A 187 3.77 15.74 -5.73
C LEU A 187 4.41 16.70 -4.73
N ASP A 188 5.26 17.61 -5.21
CA ASP A 188 5.91 18.61 -4.36
C ASP A 188 4.89 19.51 -3.64
N LEU A 189 3.80 19.88 -4.33
CA LEU A 189 2.73 20.69 -3.74
C LEU A 189 2.03 19.93 -2.61
N VAL A 190 1.73 18.66 -2.82
CA VAL A 190 1.03 17.83 -1.83
C VAL A 190 1.94 17.46 -0.65
N GLN A 191 3.22 17.17 -0.89
CA GLN A 191 4.18 16.89 0.19
C GLN A 191 4.34 18.09 1.14
N LYS A 192 4.34 19.33 0.61
CA LYS A 192 4.36 20.55 1.43
C LYS A 192 3.14 20.70 2.35
N THR A 193 2.03 20.04 2.07
CA THR A 193 0.84 20.03 2.95
C THR A 193 0.90 18.97 4.06
N GLY A 194 1.99 18.21 4.16
CA GLY A 194 2.16 17.12 5.15
C GLY A 194 1.28 15.89 4.90
N ARG A 195 0.57 15.85 3.79
CA ARG A 195 -0.27 14.70 3.37
C ARG A 195 0.42 13.99 2.21
N GLY A 196 0.81 12.73 2.42
CA GLY A 196 1.27 11.89 1.32
C GLY A 196 0.14 11.60 0.31
N LEU A 197 0.48 11.62 -0.99
CA LEU A 197 -0.40 11.09 -2.05
C LEU A 197 -0.39 9.56 -2.05
#